data_b883112e207604021f796ae1b4bc38e3
#
_entry.id   b883112e207604021f796ae1b4bc38e3
#
_cell.length_a   1.000
_cell.length_b   1.000
_cell.length_c   1.000
_cell.angle_alpha   90.00
_cell.angle_beta   90.00
_cell.angle_gamma   90.00
#
_symmetry.space_group_name_H-M   'P 1'
#
loop_
_entity.id
_entity.type
_entity.pdbx_description
1 polymer ?
#
loop_
_entity_poly.entity_id
_entity_poly.type
_entity_poly.pdbx_seq_one_letter_code
_entity_poly.pdbx_strand_id
1 'polypeptide(L)'
;MPPYLILPAWFALGGLALLGLGAVLIRRSGARPGIGRRLAGARQLRVGQLLDLAPADRVPERPVRVIGRIRCSDPIITSQDDRLVAFHRDVDVALPRGGWRSVERLRESRSFELWDHDGSLQVDPAQAAEPLVVLPHVWAGSVEALDETYAGAVARVAAEHGHPTSARSTTRMVSVVDRLLLLAAITRDAEGRVALAPPPGGYVVSALELEDAMRLLGGPHPRLMLAGMAALAISSLLLVTGALVLVSGLARA
;
A
#
# COMPACT_ATOMS: atom_id res chain seq x y z
N MET A 1 -46.69 -8.17 5.14
CA MET A 1 -45.82 -7.88 3.98
C MET A 1 -46.36 -8.65 2.79
N PRO A 2 -46.50 -8.06 1.63
CA PRO A 2 -46.91 -8.79 0.44
C PRO A 2 -45.87 -9.85 0.08
N PRO A 3 -46.29 -11.06 -0.34
CA PRO A 3 -45.41 -12.21 -0.52
C PRO A 3 -44.30 -11.99 -1.57
N TYR A 4 -44.51 -11.11 -2.53
CA TYR A 4 -43.50 -10.76 -3.55
C TYR A 4 -42.30 -9.93 -3.03
N LEU A 5 -42.39 -9.36 -1.81
CA LEU A 5 -41.29 -8.62 -1.21
C LEU A 5 -40.37 -9.50 -0.30
N ILE A 6 -40.86 -10.67 0.10
CA ILE A 6 -40.14 -11.52 1.04
C ILE A 6 -38.85 -12.08 0.42
N LEU A 7 -38.96 -12.63 -0.80
CA LEU A 7 -37.84 -13.25 -1.48
C LEU A 7 -36.70 -12.23 -1.84
N PRO A 8 -37.03 -11.06 -2.45
CA PRO A 8 -36.02 -10.02 -2.68
C PRO A 8 -35.36 -9.52 -1.41
N ALA A 9 -36.10 -9.42 -0.28
CA ALA A 9 -35.55 -9.01 0.99
C ALA A 9 -34.48 -10.00 1.51
N TRP A 10 -34.71 -11.32 1.39
CA TRP A 10 -33.71 -12.33 1.74
C TRP A 10 -32.46 -12.27 0.87
N PHE A 11 -32.62 -12.07 -0.45
CA PHE A 11 -31.46 -11.87 -1.34
C PHE A 11 -30.67 -10.60 -0.98
N ALA A 12 -31.35 -9.50 -0.64
CA ALA A 12 -30.69 -8.27 -0.23
C ALA A 12 -29.92 -8.43 1.08
N LEU A 13 -30.55 -9.03 2.12
CA LEU A 13 -29.89 -9.27 3.42
C LEU A 13 -28.71 -10.23 3.28
N GLY A 14 -28.86 -11.34 2.58
CA GLY A 14 -27.78 -12.29 2.33
C GLY A 14 -26.64 -11.68 1.53
N GLY A 15 -26.96 -10.90 0.50
CA GLY A 15 -25.98 -10.16 -0.29
C GLY A 15 -25.20 -9.15 0.54
N LEU A 16 -25.87 -8.34 1.37
CA LEU A 16 -25.19 -7.37 2.25
C LEU A 16 -24.31 -8.06 3.31
N ALA A 17 -24.78 -9.17 3.89
CA ALA A 17 -23.99 -9.93 4.86
C ALA A 17 -22.70 -10.48 4.22
N LEU A 18 -22.80 -11.08 3.02
CA LEU A 18 -21.65 -11.58 2.27
C LEU A 18 -20.72 -10.46 1.81
N LEU A 19 -21.24 -9.29 1.46
CA LEU A 19 -20.45 -8.11 1.13
C LEU A 19 -19.59 -7.68 2.32
N GLY A 20 -20.20 -7.57 3.51
CA GLY A 20 -19.49 -7.25 4.76
C GLY A 20 -18.44 -8.30 5.10
N LEU A 21 -18.77 -9.59 5.02
CA LEU A 21 -17.83 -10.68 5.25
C LEU A 21 -16.66 -10.64 4.27
N GLY A 22 -16.93 -10.48 2.96
CA GLY A 22 -15.89 -10.37 1.94
C GLY A 22 -14.94 -9.21 2.17
N ALA A 23 -15.47 -8.03 2.53
CA ALA A 23 -14.66 -6.87 2.87
C ALA A 23 -13.75 -7.12 4.09
N VAL A 24 -14.27 -7.76 5.14
CA VAL A 24 -13.50 -8.12 6.35
C VAL A 24 -12.40 -9.12 6.02
N LEU A 25 -12.69 -10.17 5.23
CA LEU A 25 -11.70 -11.18 4.82
C LEU A 25 -10.56 -10.57 4.00
N ILE A 26 -10.87 -9.70 3.02
CA ILE A 26 -9.87 -8.99 2.22
C ILE A 26 -9.03 -8.08 3.12
N ARG A 27 -9.65 -7.34 4.01
CA ARG A 27 -8.91 -6.48 4.97
C ARG A 27 -7.98 -7.30 5.87
N ARG A 28 -8.43 -8.46 6.36
CA ARG A 28 -7.61 -9.35 7.21
C ARG A 28 -6.53 -10.10 6.45
N SER A 29 -6.66 -10.25 5.14
CA SER A 29 -5.61 -10.89 4.32
C SER A 29 -4.30 -10.10 4.28
N GLY A 30 -4.34 -8.80 4.61
CA GLY A 30 -3.18 -7.89 4.51
C GLY A 30 -2.83 -7.51 3.07
N ALA A 31 -3.60 -7.97 2.08
CA ALA A 31 -3.37 -7.67 0.68
C ALA A 31 -3.55 -6.19 0.35
N ARG A 32 -2.77 -5.71 -0.61
CA ARG A 32 -2.81 -4.33 -1.14
C ARG A 32 -3.16 -4.32 -2.64
N PRO A 33 -4.36 -4.78 -3.02
CA PRO A 33 -4.71 -5.00 -4.44
C PRO A 33 -4.68 -3.70 -5.26
N GLY A 34 -4.91 -2.55 -4.63
CA GLY A 34 -4.83 -1.24 -5.29
C GLY A 34 -3.43 -0.91 -5.78
N ILE A 35 -2.41 -1.10 -4.93
CA ILE A 35 -1.00 -0.89 -5.29
C ILE A 35 -0.56 -1.94 -6.30
N GLY A 36 -0.91 -3.22 -6.09
CA GLY A 36 -0.57 -4.31 -6.98
C GLY A 36 -1.10 -4.09 -8.40
N ARG A 37 -2.37 -3.69 -8.57
CA ARG A 37 -2.95 -3.39 -9.90
C ARG A 37 -2.25 -2.22 -10.60
N ARG A 38 -1.88 -1.17 -9.85
CA ARG A 38 -1.14 -0.02 -10.40
C ARG A 38 0.23 -0.46 -10.91
N LEU A 39 0.95 -1.28 -10.12
CA LEU A 39 2.25 -1.83 -10.53
C LEU A 39 2.13 -2.77 -11.73
N ALA A 40 1.23 -3.74 -11.69
CA ALA A 40 1.08 -4.74 -12.75
C ALA A 40 0.66 -4.13 -14.09
N GLY A 41 -0.24 -3.13 -14.06
CA GLY A 41 -0.76 -2.49 -15.27
C GLY A 41 0.16 -1.45 -15.91
N ALA A 42 1.24 -1.06 -15.24
CA ALA A 42 2.13 -0.02 -15.75
C ALA A 42 3.17 -0.60 -16.71
N ARG A 43 3.43 0.12 -17.82
CA ARG A 43 4.52 -0.21 -18.75
C ARG A 43 5.87 0.05 -18.08
N GLN A 44 6.82 -0.84 -18.26
CA GLN A 44 8.18 -0.66 -17.79
C GLN A 44 9.00 0.12 -18.80
N LEU A 45 9.72 1.14 -18.35
CA LEU A 45 10.66 1.94 -19.11
C LEU A 45 11.98 2.05 -18.34
N ARG A 46 13.10 2.24 -19.07
CA ARG A 46 14.41 2.59 -18.50
C ARG A 46 14.55 4.10 -18.43
N VAL A 47 15.45 4.57 -17.57
CA VAL A 47 15.73 6.01 -17.46
C VAL A 47 16.15 6.61 -18.81
N GLY A 48 17.05 5.96 -19.55
CA GLY A 48 17.46 6.40 -20.87
C GLY A 48 16.29 6.56 -21.86
N GLN A 49 15.37 5.58 -21.90
CA GLN A 49 14.17 5.65 -22.76
C GLN A 49 13.26 6.84 -22.44
N LEU A 50 13.27 7.29 -21.19
CA LEU A 50 12.52 8.49 -20.79
C LEU A 50 13.24 9.76 -21.20
N LEU A 51 14.56 9.80 -21.06
CA LEU A 51 15.38 10.94 -21.45
C LEU A 51 15.41 11.16 -22.96
N ASP A 52 15.26 10.09 -23.74
CA ASP A 52 15.18 10.15 -25.21
C ASP A 52 13.85 10.72 -25.73
N LEU A 53 12.85 10.94 -24.87
CA LEU A 53 11.59 11.56 -25.29
C LEU A 53 11.82 13.02 -25.71
N ALA A 54 11.73 13.28 -27.00
CA ALA A 54 11.87 14.65 -27.53
C ALA A 54 10.81 15.60 -26.94
N PRO A 55 11.09 16.91 -26.88
CA PRO A 55 10.14 17.90 -26.38
C PRO A 55 8.77 17.87 -27.05
N ALA A 56 8.73 17.49 -28.35
CA ALA A 56 7.51 17.36 -29.14
C ALA A 56 6.73 16.05 -28.87
N ASP A 57 7.37 15.07 -28.25
CA ASP A 57 6.71 13.77 -27.96
C ASP A 57 5.64 13.92 -26.90
N ARG A 58 4.55 13.17 -27.08
CA ARG A 58 3.55 13.07 -26.03
C ARG A 58 4.09 12.22 -24.87
N VAL A 59 4.11 12.81 -23.69
CA VAL A 59 4.39 12.03 -22.48
C VAL A 59 3.27 10.99 -22.27
N PRO A 60 3.60 9.77 -21.81
CA PRO A 60 2.59 8.77 -21.47
C PRO A 60 1.58 9.31 -20.45
N GLU A 61 0.29 9.25 -20.77
CA GLU A 61 -0.78 9.69 -19.87
C GLU A 61 -0.90 8.78 -18.64
N ARG A 62 -0.50 7.51 -18.80
CA ARG A 62 -0.58 6.51 -17.71
C ARG A 62 0.75 6.45 -16.99
N PRO A 63 0.73 6.23 -15.64
CA PRO A 63 1.94 6.00 -14.89
C PRO A 63 2.76 4.84 -15.46
N VAL A 64 4.08 4.97 -15.38
CA VAL A 64 5.05 3.98 -15.86
C VAL A 64 5.87 3.43 -14.70
N ARG A 65 6.41 2.23 -14.88
CA ARG A 65 7.41 1.65 -13.99
C ARG A 65 8.80 2.02 -14.51
N VAL A 66 9.58 2.66 -13.67
CA VAL A 66 10.97 3.00 -13.97
C VAL A 66 11.87 2.19 -13.08
N ILE A 67 12.90 1.57 -13.66
CA ILE A 67 13.89 0.80 -12.92
C ILE A 67 15.23 1.52 -13.04
N GLY A 68 15.90 1.70 -11.89
CA GLY A 68 17.23 2.30 -11.85
C GLY A 68 17.94 2.00 -10.53
N ARG A 69 19.14 2.53 -10.38
CA ARG A 69 19.89 2.55 -9.13
C ARG A 69 19.67 3.89 -8.44
N ILE A 70 19.92 3.92 -7.14
CA ILE A 70 19.77 5.13 -6.34
C ILE A 70 21.13 5.85 -6.28
N ARG A 71 21.09 7.18 -6.46
CA ARG A 71 22.20 8.08 -6.13
C ARG A 71 21.63 9.15 -5.20
N CYS A 72 22.19 9.26 -3.99
CA CYS A 72 21.77 10.22 -2.98
C CYS A 72 23.00 10.88 -2.37
N SER A 73 23.03 12.21 -2.38
CA SER A 73 24.12 13.01 -1.83
C SER A 73 24.02 13.16 -0.30
N ASP A 74 22.80 13.14 0.24
CA ASP A 74 22.51 13.34 1.66
C ASP A 74 21.62 12.21 2.20
N PRO A 75 22.14 10.98 2.36
CA PRO A 75 21.34 9.84 2.85
C PRO A 75 21.07 9.96 4.36
N ILE A 76 20.00 9.31 4.81
CA ILE A 76 19.77 9.06 6.23
C ILE A 76 20.81 8.04 6.68
N ILE A 77 21.55 8.35 7.73
CA ILE A 77 22.54 7.44 8.32
C ILE A 77 21.95 6.85 9.59
N THR A 78 21.87 5.53 9.65
CA THR A 78 21.41 4.82 10.84
C THR A 78 22.56 4.63 11.85
N SER A 79 22.21 4.19 13.06
CA SER A 79 23.22 3.81 14.09
C SER A 79 24.09 2.62 13.68
N GLN A 80 23.69 1.87 12.65
CA GLN A 80 24.45 0.75 12.08
C GLN A 80 25.26 1.15 10.84
N ASP A 81 25.36 2.46 10.56
CA ASP A 81 26.05 3.04 9.40
C ASP A 81 25.38 2.71 8.04
N ASP A 82 24.12 2.25 8.06
CA ASP A 82 23.36 2.07 6.84
C ASP A 82 22.99 3.42 6.23
N ARG A 83 23.13 3.54 4.92
CA ARG A 83 22.79 4.73 4.15
C ARG A 83 21.46 4.53 3.45
N LEU A 84 20.43 5.25 3.91
CA LEU A 84 19.05 5.06 3.46
C LEU A 84 18.51 6.30 2.74
N VAL A 85 17.58 6.11 1.81
CA VAL A 85 16.80 7.18 1.17
C VAL A 85 15.38 7.24 1.69
N ALA A 86 14.88 6.16 2.29
CA ALA A 86 13.60 6.15 2.97
C ALA A 86 13.64 5.19 4.17
N PHE A 87 13.07 5.66 5.29
CA PHE A 87 12.98 4.92 6.54
C PHE A 87 11.59 5.12 7.14
N HIS A 88 10.82 4.04 7.23
CA HIS A 88 9.49 4.05 7.82
C HIS A 88 9.45 3.06 8.98
N ARG A 89 9.09 3.54 10.17
CA ARG A 89 8.93 2.72 11.36
C ARG A 89 7.56 2.95 11.98
N ASP A 90 6.85 1.86 12.24
CA ASP A 90 5.60 1.82 12.97
C ASP A 90 5.83 1.01 14.25
N VAL A 91 5.54 1.57 15.42
CA VAL A 91 5.58 0.87 16.71
C VAL A 91 4.17 0.86 17.29
N ASP A 92 3.65 -0.32 17.56
CA ASP A 92 2.33 -0.52 18.11
C ASP A 92 2.41 -1.31 19.41
N VAL A 93 1.48 -1.04 20.33
CA VAL A 93 1.30 -1.83 21.56
C VAL A 93 -0.09 -2.46 21.59
N ALA A 94 -0.18 -3.68 22.16
CA ALA A 94 -1.42 -4.41 22.26
C ALA A 94 -2.24 -3.92 23.46
N LEU A 95 -3.51 -3.62 23.21
CA LEU A 95 -4.44 -3.19 24.26
C LEU A 95 -5.00 -4.39 25.04
N PRO A 96 -5.23 -4.27 26.38
CA PRO A 96 -5.77 -5.36 27.20
C PRO A 96 -7.13 -5.88 26.73
N ARG A 97 -7.95 -5.00 26.15
CA ARG A 97 -9.28 -5.34 25.60
C ARG A 97 -9.25 -5.80 24.15
N GLY A 98 -8.06 -6.05 23.61
CA GLY A 98 -7.83 -6.42 22.20
C GLY A 98 -7.61 -5.22 21.30
N GLY A 99 -6.92 -5.47 20.17
CA GLY A 99 -6.50 -4.43 19.23
C GLY A 99 -5.09 -3.91 19.49
N TRP A 100 -4.63 -3.04 18.58
CA TRP A 100 -3.31 -2.43 18.61
C TRP A 100 -3.43 -0.91 18.60
N ARG A 101 -2.59 -0.24 19.37
CA ARG A 101 -2.48 1.22 19.38
C ARG A 101 -1.08 1.63 18.97
N SER A 102 -1.02 2.55 18.03
CA SER A 102 0.27 3.09 17.57
C SER A 102 0.84 4.04 18.62
N VAL A 103 2.10 3.84 18.98
CA VAL A 103 2.89 4.70 19.86
C VAL A 103 3.91 5.52 19.08
N GLU A 104 4.33 5.05 17.90
CA GLU A 104 5.15 5.80 16.96
C GLU A 104 4.77 5.51 15.53
N ARG A 105 4.88 6.56 14.71
CA ARG A 105 4.81 6.46 13.25
C ARG A 105 5.86 7.40 12.66
N LEU A 106 7.06 6.87 12.44
CA LEU A 106 8.17 7.62 11.89
C LEU A 106 8.22 7.45 10.37
N ARG A 107 8.38 8.58 9.66
CA ARG A 107 8.50 8.65 8.20
C ARG A 107 9.60 9.63 7.85
N GLU A 108 10.75 9.09 7.49
CA GLU A 108 11.88 9.88 7.03
C GLU A 108 12.23 9.54 5.59
N SER A 109 12.56 10.53 4.80
CA SER A 109 12.94 10.34 3.42
C SER A 109 13.90 11.44 2.96
N ARG A 110 14.72 11.12 1.96
CA ARG A 110 15.64 12.05 1.29
C ARG A 110 15.42 11.97 -0.22
N SER A 111 15.41 13.10 -0.86
CA SER A 111 15.38 13.18 -2.31
C SER A 111 16.61 12.50 -2.91
N PHE A 112 16.42 11.78 -3.99
CA PHE A 112 17.49 11.04 -4.65
C PHE A 112 17.31 11.08 -6.17
N GLU A 113 18.37 10.73 -6.90
CA GLU A 113 18.32 10.47 -8.32
C GLU A 113 18.13 8.97 -8.56
N LEU A 114 17.16 8.64 -9.42
CA LEU A 114 17.05 7.33 -10.02
C LEU A 114 17.86 7.35 -11.32
N TRP A 115 18.92 6.55 -11.39
CA TRP A 115 19.87 6.60 -12.48
C TRP A 115 20.13 5.23 -13.12
N ASP A 116 20.53 5.26 -14.37
CA ASP A 116 21.19 4.18 -15.08
C ASP A 116 22.38 4.74 -15.88
N HIS A 117 23.01 3.95 -16.78
CA HIS A 117 24.15 4.41 -17.57
C HIS A 117 23.81 5.53 -18.57
N ASP A 118 22.52 5.73 -18.88
CA ASP A 118 22.08 6.71 -19.88
C ASP A 118 21.72 8.07 -19.25
N GLY A 119 21.59 8.12 -17.91
CA GLY A 119 21.33 9.36 -17.19
C GLY A 119 20.60 9.19 -15.85
N SER A 120 20.04 10.29 -15.34
CA SER A 120 19.34 10.31 -14.05
C SER A 120 18.07 11.15 -14.07
N LEU A 121 17.12 10.81 -13.20
CA LEU A 121 15.87 11.53 -12.95
C LEU A 121 15.68 11.72 -11.45
N GLN A 122 15.30 12.95 -11.05
CA GLN A 122 15.08 13.29 -9.65
C GLN A 122 13.79 12.67 -9.13
N VAL A 123 13.82 12.20 -7.87
CA VAL A 123 12.68 11.61 -7.15
C VAL A 123 12.60 12.18 -5.74
N ASP A 124 11.41 12.62 -5.32
CA ASP A 124 11.11 12.98 -3.95
C ASP A 124 10.24 11.90 -3.29
N PRO A 125 10.83 10.99 -2.48
CA PRO A 125 10.10 9.90 -1.87
C PRO A 125 9.16 10.33 -0.72
N ALA A 126 9.18 11.59 -0.29
CA ALA A 126 8.20 12.11 0.67
C ALA A 126 6.75 11.98 0.14
N GLN A 127 6.59 11.90 -1.19
CA GLN A 127 5.31 11.70 -1.86
C GLN A 127 5.04 10.22 -2.22
N ALA A 128 5.74 9.28 -1.57
CA ALA A 128 5.51 7.86 -1.78
C ALA A 128 4.19 7.39 -1.17
N ALA A 129 3.52 6.46 -1.86
CA ALA A 129 2.39 5.74 -1.33
C ALA A 129 2.81 4.82 -0.19
N GLU A 130 2.02 4.75 0.86
CA GLU A 130 2.25 3.82 1.96
C GLU A 130 1.53 2.47 1.75
N PRO A 131 2.19 1.39 2.14
CA PRO A 131 3.57 1.26 2.64
C PRO A 131 4.60 1.23 1.50
N LEU A 132 5.87 1.49 1.83
CA LEU A 132 6.99 1.14 0.95
C LEU A 132 6.95 -0.36 0.65
N VAL A 133 7.17 -0.73 -0.61
CA VAL A 133 7.12 -2.14 -1.07
C VAL A 133 8.51 -2.76 -0.93
N VAL A 134 8.86 -3.05 0.31
CA VAL A 134 10.13 -3.66 0.72
C VAL A 134 9.84 -4.75 1.74
N LEU A 135 10.78 -5.68 1.94
CA LEU A 135 10.67 -6.66 3.01
C LEU A 135 10.70 -5.93 4.36
N PRO A 136 9.64 -6.05 5.19
CA PRO A 136 9.63 -5.39 6.48
C PRO A 136 10.50 -6.13 7.48
N HIS A 137 11.28 -5.39 8.27
CA HIS A 137 11.85 -5.92 9.50
C HIS A 137 10.79 -5.84 10.59
N VAL A 138 10.38 -7.00 11.09
CA VAL A 138 9.34 -7.10 12.12
C VAL A 138 9.98 -7.60 13.40
N TRP A 139 9.83 -6.82 14.47
CA TRP A 139 10.12 -7.23 15.83
C TRP A 139 8.82 -7.32 16.64
N ALA A 140 8.71 -8.32 17.49
CA ALA A 140 7.61 -8.45 18.44
C ALA A 140 8.14 -8.96 19.78
N GLY A 141 7.65 -8.40 20.88
CA GLY A 141 8.11 -8.72 22.22
C GLY A 141 7.21 -8.13 23.29
N SER A 142 7.71 -8.13 24.54
CA SER A 142 7.03 -7.46 25.64
C SER A 142 7.21 -5.94 25.54
N VAL A 143 6.33 -5.18 26.18
CA VAL A 143 6.42 -3.71 26.22
C VAL A 143 7.68 -3.25 26.94
N GLU A 144 8.13 -4.00 27.96
CA GLU A 144 9.35 -3.70 28.74
C GLU A 144 10.63 -3.85 27.90
N ALA A 145 10.57 -4.57 26.77
CA ALA A 145 11.69 -4.73 25.86
C ALA A 145 11.75 -3.61 24.80
N LEU A 146 10.81 -2.66 24.80
CA LEU A 146 10.90 -1.47 23.98
C LEU A 146 11.99 -0.53 24.51
N ASP A 147 12.57 0.24 23.60
CA ASP A 147 13.51 1.31 23.94
C ASP A 147 12.86 2.33 24.89
N GLU A 148 13.65 2.87 25.81
CA GLU A 148 13.22 3.83 26.84
C GLU A 148 12.59 5.10 26.22
N THR A 149 12.95 5.43 24.99
CA THR A 149 12.35 6.55 24.23
C THR A 149 10.84 6.43 24.06
N TYR A 150 10.29 5.21 24.12
CA TYR A 150 8.84 4.95 24.00
C TYR A 150 8.09 5.02 25.33
N ALA A 151 8.79 5.08 26.49
CA ALA A 151 8.17 5.00 27.80
C ALA A 151 7.04 6.02 28.00
N GLY A 152 7.25 7.28 27.58
CA GLY A 152 6.25 8.33 27.69
C GLY A 152 5.01 8.11 26.80
N ALA A 153 5.19 7.53 25.61
CA ALA A 153 4.08 7.21 24.71
C ALA A 153 3.29 5.99 25.22
N VAL A 154 3.97 4.98 25.72
CA VAL A 154 3.38 3.80 26.35
C VAL A 154 2.58 4.18 27.60
N ALA A 155 3.12 5.06 28.46
CA ALA A 155 2.43 5.53 29.65
C ALA A 155 1.12 6.27 29.32
N ARG A 156 1.09 7.06 28.26
CA ARG A 156 -0.16 7.72 27.78
C ARG A 156 -1.20 6.69 27.34
N VAL A 157 -0.79 5.67 26.58
CA VAL A 157 -1.69 4.59 26.15
C VAL A 157 -2.19 3.80 27.37
N ALA A 158 -1.32 3.52 28.35
CA ALA A 158 -1.67 2.83 29.58
C ALA A 158 -2.71 3.60 30.41
N ALA A 159 -2.60 4.91 30.50
CA ALA A 159 -3.55 5.76 31.21
C ALA A 159 -4.95 5.76 30.60
N GLU A 160 -5.03 5.69 29.25
CA GLU A 160 -6.30 5.75 28.53
C GLU A 160 -6.98 4.36 28.39
N HIS A 161 -6.19 3.31 28.23
CA HIS A 161 -6.68 2.01 27.75
C HIS A 161 -6.29 0.83 28.66
N GLY A 162 -5.52 1.07 29.74
CA GLY A 162 -4.91 0.05 30.58
C GLY A 162 -3.55 -0.40 30.09
N HIS A 163 -2.77 -1.06 30.97
CA HIS A 163 -1.39 -1.43 30.72
C HIS A 163 -1.24 -2.42 29.55
N PRO A 164 -0.57 -2.05 28.47
CA PRO A 164 -0.25 -2.97 27.38
C PRO A 164 0.84 -3.95 27.84
N THR A 165 0.78 -5.20 27.35
CA THR A 165 1.74 -6.25 27.72
C THR A 165 2.69 -6.63 26.59
N SER A 166 2.30 -6.39 25.37
CA SER A 166 3.12 -6.73 24.20
C SER A 166 3.22 -5.55 23.21
N ALA A 167 4.31 -5.54 22.49
CA ALA A 167 4.61 -4.53 21.48
C ALA A 167 5.11 -5.19 20.21
N ARG A 168 4.99 -4.47 19.11
CA ARG A 168 5.59 -4.82 17.83
C ARG A 168 6.14 -3.58 17.14
N SER A 169 7.24 -3.76 16.44
CA SER A 169 7.81 -2.74 15.55
C SER A 169 7.86 -3.29 14.13
N THR A 170 7.48 -2.47 13.17
CA THR A 170 7.60 -2.79 11.74
C THR A 170 8.41 -1.70 11.07
N THR A 171 9.60 -2.05 10.61
CA THR A 171 10.51 -1.11 9.94
C THR A 171 10.62 -1.49 8.46
N ARG A 172 10.54 -0.47 7.59
CA ARG A 172 10.76 -0.58 6.15
C ARG A 172 11.80 0.42 5.72
N MET A 173 12.81 -0.05 5.01
CA MET A 173 13.97 0.75 4.63
C MET A 173 14.24 0.59 3.14
N VAL A 174 14.70 1.67 2.52
CA VAL A 174 15.25 1.66 1.15
C VAL A 174 16.67 2.18 1.23
N SER A 175 17.63 1.32 0.91
CA SER A 175 19.05 1.66 0.94
C SER A 175 19.51 2.32 -0.36
N VAL A 176 20.56 3.14 -0.27
CA VAL A 176 21.24 3.73 -1.45
C VAL A 176 21.82 2.68 -2.41
N VAL A 177 22.10 1.47 -1.91
CA VAL A 177 22.64 0.38 -2.74
C VAL A 177 21.57 -0.42 -3.46
N ASP A 178 20.30 -0.21 -3.11
CA ASP A 178 19.18 -0.94 -3.69
C ASP A 178 19.00 -0.58 -5.18
N ARG A 179 18.52 -1.56 -5.92
CA ARG A 179 17.91 -1.33 -7.23
C ARG A 179 16.43 -1.07 -7.04
N LEU A 180 15.97 0.07 -7.52
CA LEU A 180 14.61 0.53 -7.28
C LEU A 180 13.71 0.28 -8.49
N LEU A 181 12.49 -0.18 -8.21
CA LEU A 181 11.35 -0.16 -9.12
C LEU A 181 10.41 0.94 -8.61
N LEU A 182 10.24 1.99 -9.43
CA LEU A 182 9.44 3.15 -9.11
C LEU A 182 8.24 3.24 -10.05
N LEU A 183 7.02 3.35 -9.51
CA LEU A 183 5.86 3.75 -10.29
C LEU A 183 5.70 5.26 -10.21
N ALA A 184 5.80 5.94 -11.36
CA ALA A 184 5.73 7.38 -11.47
C ALA A 184 4.86 7.81 -12.67
N ALA A 185 4.31 9.01 -12.60
CA ALA A 185 3.83 9.73 -13.75
C ALA A 185 5.01 10.44 -14.43
N ILE A 186 4.94 10.58 -15.75
CA ILE A 186 5.93 11.37 -16.49
C ILE A 186 5.36 12.76 -16.68
N THR A 187 6.19 13.76 -16.46
CA THR A 187 5.86 15.17 -16.67
C THR A 187 7.03 15.87 -17.33
N ARG A 188 6.88 17.17 -17.58
CA ARG A 188 7.97 18.03 -18.02
C ARG A 188 8.22 19.13 -17.00
N ASP A 189 9.48 19.43 -16.77
CA ASP A 189 9.87 20.56 -15.93
C ASP A 189 9.68 21.91 -16.70
N ALA A 190 10.01 23.01 -16.06
CA ALA A 190 9.88 24.35 -16.63
C ALA A 190 10.75 24.55 -17.88
N GLU A 191 11.82 23.80 -18.03
CA GLU A 191 12.73 23.79 -19.16
C GLU A 191 12.31 22.82 -20.27
N GLY A 192 11.16 22.12 -20.10
CA GLY A 192 10.63 21.15 -21.05
C GLY A 192 11.31 19.78 -21.02
N ARG A 193 12.22 19.53 -20.06
CA ARG A 193 12.89 18.24 -19.88
C ARG A 193 11.96 17.26 -19.18
N VAL A 194 12.15 15.97 -19.43
CA VAL A 194 11.40 14.92 -18.79
C VAL A 194 11.70 14.88 -17.28
N ALA A 195 10.65 14.82 -16.48
CA ALA A 195 10.71 14.72 -15.04
C ALA A 195 9.73 13.65 -14.52
N LEU A 196 9.99 13.10 -13.34
CA LEU A 196 9.10 12.18 -12.67
C LEU A 196 8.21 12.94 -11.68
N ALA A 197 6.93 12.61 -11.68
CA ALA A 197 5.96 13.16 -10.76
C ALA A 197 5.19 12.03 -10.05
N PRO A 198 4.68 12.26 -8.83
CA PRO A 198 3.82 11.30 -8.16
C PRO A 198 2.51 11.13 -8.93
N PRO A 199 2.13 9.91 -9.28
CA PRO A 199 0.82 9.65 -9.85
C PRO A 199 -0.27 9.78 -8.78
N PRO A 200 -1.58 9.79 -9.14
CA PRO A 200 -2.65 9.76 -8.17
C PRO A 200 -2.45 8.65 -7.12
N GLY A 201 -2.40 9.02 -5.84
CA GLY A 201 -2.07 8.13 -4.73
C GLY A 201 -0.57 7.93 -4.48
N GLY A 202 0.29 8.81 -4.96
CA GLY A 202 1.73 8.85 -4.69
C GLY A 202 2.57 7.87 -5.51
N TYR A 203 3.89 8.03 -5.43
CA TYR A 203 4.84 7.06 -5.98
C TYR A 203 4.66 5.69 -5.32
N VAL A 204 4.77 4.61 -6.09
CA VAL A 204 5.01 3.29 -5.48
C VAL A 204 6.50 3.01 -5.57
N VAL A 205 7.12 2.95 -4.41
CA VAL A 205 8.57 2.73 -4.25
C VAL A 205 8.80 1.29 -3.82
N SER A 206 9.52 0.52 -4.63
CA SER A 206 9.84 -0.88 -4.35
C SER A 206 11.33 -1.15 -4.53
N ALA A 207 11.97 -1.71 -3.49
CA ALA A 207 13.32 -2.28 -3.60
C ALA A 207 13.28 -3.77 -4.00
N LEU A 208 12.10 -4.28 -4.35
CA LEU A 208 11.90 -5.65 -4.82
C LEU A 208 11.64 -5.65 -6.32
N GLU A 209 11.99 -6.75 -6.98
CA GLU A 209 11.55 -7.01 -8.34
C GLU A 209 10.02 -7.15 -8.41
N LEU A 210 9.46 -6.98 -9.60
CA LEU A 210 8.01 -6.95 -9.77
C LEU A 210 7.31 -8.20 -9.19
N GLU A 211 7.87 -9.38 -9.41
CA GLU A 211 7.28 -10.64 -8.96
C GLU A 211 7.21 -10.72 -7.44
N ASP A 212 8.30 -10.39 -6.75
CA ASP A 212 8.38 -10.40 -5.29
C ASP A 212 7.56 -9.27 -4.68
N ALA A 213 7.53 -8.09 -5.32
CA ALA A 213 6.65 -7.00 -4.94
C ALA A 213 5.18 -7.43 -5.01
N MET A 214 4.77 -8.15 -6.07
CA MET A 214 3.41 -8.66 -6.20
C MET A 214 3.09 -9.74 -5.17
N ARG A 215 4.04 -10.63 -4.84
CA ARG A 215 3.87 -11.61 -3.75
C ARG A 215 3.67 -10.92 -2.41
N LEU A 216 4.50 -9.92 -2.10
CA LEU A 216 4.37 -9.13 -0.85
C LEU A 216 3.02 -8.41 -0.78
N LEU A 217 2.60 -7.77 -1.88
CA LEU A 217 1.33 -7.04 -1.97
C LEU A 217 0.11 -7.96 -1.95
N GLY A 218 0.25 -9.24 -2.33
CA GLY A 218 -0.77 -10.28 -2.20
C GLY A 218 -1.13 -10.59 -0.76
N GLY A 219 -0.27 -10.22 0.18
CA GLY A 219 -0.47 -10.40 1.62
C GLY A 219 -0.14 -11.82 2.10
N PRO A 220 0.03 -12.00 3.42
CA PRO A 220 0.44 -13.27 4.02
C PRO A 220 -0.65 -14.36 3.97
N HIS A 221 -1.90 -13.98 3.70
CA HIS A 221 -3.04 -14.92 3.73
C HIS A 221 -3.80 -14.96 2.39
N PRO A 222 -3.22 -15.55 1.32
CA PRO A 222 -3.84 -15.59 -0.02
C PRO A 222 -5.19 -16.32 -0.03
N ARG A 223 -5.37 -17.31 0.85
CA ARG A 223 -6.66 -18.03 0.98
C ARG A 223 -7.77 -17.13 1.50
N LEU A 224 -7.48 -16.23 2.46
CA LEU A 224 -8.45 -15.26 2.96
C LEU A 224 -8.81 -14.24 1.88
N MET A 225 -7.84 -13.81 1.08
CA MET A 225 -8.08 -12.92 -0.06
C MET A 225 -9.01 -13.60 -1.09
N LEU A 226 -8.71 -14.86 -1.45
CA LEU A 226 -9.53 -15.62 -2.41
C LEU A 226 -10.96 -15.83 -1.88
N ALA A 227 -11.11 -16.23 -0.62
CA ALA A 227 -12.41 -16.39 0.03
C ALA A 227 -13.19 -15.06 0.08
N GLY A 228 -12.50 -13.96 0.38
CA GLY A 228 -13.11 -12.62 0.36
C GLY A 228 -13.60 -12.20 -1.03
N MET A 229 -12.81 -12.46 -2.07
CA MET A 229 -13.21 -12.19 -3.46
C MET A 229 -14.40 -13.06 -3.89
N ALA A 230 -14.41 -14.35 -3.55
CA ALA A 230 -15.54 -15.24 -3.81
C ALA A 230 -16.81 -14.75 -3.11
N ALA A 231 -16.72 -14.34 -1.84
CA ALA A 231 -17.85 -13.79 -1.10
C ALA A 231 -18.40 -12.51 -1.76
N LEU A 232 -17.54 -11.62 -2.25
CA LEU A 232 -17.97 -10.41 -2.98
C LEU A 232 -18.67 -10.75 -4.30
N ALA A 233 -18.16 -11.74 -5.05
CA ALA A 233 -18.78 -12.18 -6.31
C ALA A 233 -20.17 -12.77 -6.07
N ILE A 234 -20.31 -13.64 -5.07
CA ILE A 234 -21.61 -14.22 -4.69
C ILE A 234 -22.55 -13.13 -4.18
N SER A 235 -22.07 -12.20 -3.36
CA SER A 235 -22.83 -11.03 -2.90
C SER A 235 -23.42 -10.23 -4.06
N SER A 236 -22.58 -9.90 -5.04
CA SER A 236 -23.03 -9.16 -6.24
C SER A 236 -24.11 -9.91 -7.01
N LEU A 237 -23.98 -11.23 -7.18
CA LEU A 237 -24.97 -12.07 -7.83
C LEU A 237 -26.31 -12.07 -7.08
N LEU A 238 -26.27 -12.21 -5.74
CA LEU A 238 -27.49 -12.19 -4.93
C LEU A 238 -28.22 -10.85 -5.00
N LEU A 239 -27.47 -9.74 -4.92
CA LEU A 239 -28.06 -8.39 -5.01
C LEU A 239 -28.70 -8.13 -6.37
N VAL A 240 -28.05 -8.52 -7.46
CA VAL A 240 -28.62 -8.39 -8.83
C VAL A 240 -29.85 -9.27 -8.98
N THR A 241 -29.78 -10.52 -8.53
CA THR A 241 -30.95 -11.44 -8.60
C THR A 241 -32.11 -10.90 -7.77
N GLY A 242 -31.85 -10.41 -6.55
CA GLY A 242 -32.86 -9.80 -5.69
C GLY A 242 -33.55 -8.59 -6.36
N ALA A 243 -32.75 -7.73 -7.01
CA ALA A 243 -33.29 -6.58 -7.75
C ALA A 243 -34.17 -7.00 -8.94
N LEU A 244 -33.73 -8.00 -9.70
CA LEU A 244 -34.51 -8.53 -10.85
C LEU A 244 -35.85 -9.15 -10.39
N VAL A 245 -35.83 -9.92 -9.30
CA VAL A 245 -37.06 -10.51 -8.73
C VAL A 245 -38.02 -9.42 -8.24
N LEU A 246 -37.49 -8.37 -7.60
CA LEU A 246 -38.29 -7.23 -7.14
C LEU A 246 -38.99 -6.51 -8.33
N VAL A 247 -38.23 -6.18 -9.37
CA VAL A 247 -38.75 -5.50 -10.56
C VAL A 247 -39.81 -6.36 -11.26
N SER A 248 -39.57 -7.66 -11.42
CA SER A 248 -40.53 -8.57 -12.04
C SER A 248 -41.79 -8.78 -11.19
N GLY A 249 -41.67 -8.72 -9.85
CA GLY A 249 -42.81 -8.77 -8.93
C GLY A 249 -43.71 -7.52 -9.02
N LEU A 250 -43.05 -6.34 -9.07
CA LEU A 250 -43.77 -5.06 -9.23
C LEU A 250 -44.48 -4.92 -10.58
N ALA A 251 -43.90 -5.48 -11.65
CA ALA A 251 -44.51 -5.45 -12.98
C ALA A 251 -45.76 -6.35 -13.11
N ARG A 252 -45.99 -7.25 -12.17
CA ARG A 252 -47.14 -8.19 -12.13
C ARG A 252 -48.19 -7.82 -11.09
N ALA A 253 -47.95 -6.86 -10.23
CA ALA A 253 -48.83 -6.35 -9.19
C ALA A 253 -49.66 -5.15 -9.70
#